data_5896fd5f6ac407c14316606cae7ef6c1
#
_entry.id   5896fd5f6ac407c14316606cae7ef6c1
#
_cell.length_a   1.000
_cell.length_b   1.000
_cell.length_c   1.000
_cell.angle_alpha   90.00
_cell.angle_beta   90.00
_cell.angle_gamma   90.00
#
_symmetry.space_group_name_H-M   'P 1'
#
loop_
_entity.id
_entity.type
_entity.pdbx_description
1 polymer ?
#
loop_
_entity_poly.entity_id
_entity_poly.type
_entity_poly.pdbx_seq_one_letter_code
_entity_poly.pdbx_strand_id
1 'polypeptide(L)'
;MEDLKISIRSIIVYELIMIIGSMIMSSFDITSDNKLAQLIGNSIIQLISSGYIVYIIKKFYKLENIGFSKIKNDKLVWFVPYIFILIPMLYKFIEGIYKNISYFNSTILISIVLIFIGTVIAGFSEEIMFRGMLLNTLKGKIHLISAMIISSLGFSVMHITTIFAGKTLIQALVNVIASSLLGFAFVPLAIILNNILPLAIFHTLWNFIIIASSTMGINISKVYLFCNPINIIISIILWTIIIKKQKKSTFSKNKLVFSEKLINSI
;
A
#
# COMPACT_ATOMS: atom_id res chain seq x y z
N MET A 1 23.47 -7.64 0.02
CA MET A 1 22.76 -8.25 1.20
C MET A 1 22.37 -7.19 2.24
N GLU A 2 23.16 -6.16 2.38
CA GLU A 2 22.91 -5.08 3.37
C GLU A 2 21.57 -4.37 3.16
N ASP A 3 21.26 -3.91 1.93
CA ASP A 3 19.98 -3.24 1.64
C ASP A 3 18.74 -4.07 2.02
N LEU A 4 18.80 -5.41 1.85
CA LEU A 4 17.68 -6.27 2.24
C LEU A 4 17.53 -6.33 3.76
N LYS A 5 18.66 -6.39 4.49
CA LYS A 5 18.63 -6.32 5.97
C LYS A 5 18.08 -4.99 6.44
N ILE A 6 18.48 -3.88 5.79
CA ILE A 6 17.96 -2.54 6.10
C ILE A 6 16.45 -2.49 5.82
N SER A 7 15.99 -2.95 4.66
CA SER A 7 14.55 -2.96 4.33
C SER A 7 13.73 -3.75 5.34
N ILE A 8 14.13 -5.00 5.64
CA ILE A 8 13.40 -5.86 6.60
C ILE A 8 13.43 -5.26 8.01
N ARG A 9 14.61 -4.82 8.47
CA ARG A 9 14.75 -4.18 9.79
C ARG A 9 13.87 -2.94 9.90
N SER A 10 13.80 -2.13 8.85
CA SER A 10 13.01 -0.90 8.84
C SER A 10 11.51 -1.19 8.95
N ILE A 11 11.01 -2.22 8.26
CA ILE A 11 9.63 -2.67 8.36
C ILE A 11 9.34 -3.17 9.79
N ILE A 12 10.21 -4.00 10.36
CA ILE A 12 10.04 -4.52 11.72
C ILE A 12 10.02 -3.38 12.75
N VAL A 13 10.93 -2.41 12.65
CA VAL A 13 10.96 -1.26 13.59
C VAL A 13 9.72 -0.39 13.42
N TYR A 14 9.27 -0.14 12.20
CA TYR A 14 8.02 0.58 11.95
C TYR A 14 6.84 -0.10 12.64
N GLU A 15 6.69 -1.43 12.45
CA GLU A 15 5.62 -2.20 13.07
C GLU A 15 5.73 -2.21 14.62
N LEU A 16 6.94 -2.31 15.16
CA LEU A 16 7.15 -2.23 16.60
C LEU A 16 6.72 -0.87 17.18
N ILE A 17 7.00 0.23 16.49
CA ILE A 17 6.52 1.56 16.89
C ILE A 17 5.00 1.62 16.88
N MET A 18 4.36 1.06 15.83
CA MET A 18 2.90 1.00 15.73
C MET A 18 2.28 0.15 16.86
N ILE A 19 2.82 -1.03 17.14
CA ILE A 19 2.36 -1.93 18.20
C ILE A 19 2.51 -1.27 19.58
N ILE A 20 3.72 -0.80 19.91
CA ILE A 20 4.01 -0.19 21.21
C ILE A 20 3.14 1.06 21.42
N GLY A 21 3.03 1.91 20.41
CA GLY A 21 2.17 3.07 20.46
C GLY A 21 0.71 2.73 20.70
N SER A 22 0.17 1.72 20.01
CA SER A 22 -1.20 1.24 20.21
C SER A 22 -1.41 0.66 21.62
N MET A 23 -0.45 -0.08 22.15
CA MET A 23 -0.50 -0.61 23.51
C MET A 23 -0.48 0.51 24.57
N ILE A 24 0.36 1.54 24.37
CA ILE A 24 0.40 2.72 25.23
C ILE A 24 -0.97 3.41 25.22
N MET A 25 -1.56 3.65 24.05
CA MET A 25 -2.89 4.26 23.95
C MET A 25 -3.97 3.45 24.68
N SER A 26 -3.92 2.14 24.55
CA SER A 26 -4.84 1.24 25.28
C SER A 26 -4.68 1.34 26.78
N SER A 27 -3.44 1.51 27.30
CA SER A 27 -3.19 1.65 28.75
C SER A 27 -3.69 2.97 29.36
N PHE A 28 -3.95 3.98 28.52
CA PHE A 28 -4.56 5.26 28.95
C PHE A 28 -6.08 5.31 28.75
N ASP A 29 -6.74 4.17 28.55
CA ASP A 29 -8.18 4.07 28.27
C ASP A 29 -8.65 4.94 27.07
N ILE A 30 -7.74 5.21 26.14
CA ILE A 30 -8.07 5.86 24.87
C ILE A 30 -8.75 4.80 23.99
N THR A 31 -10.00 4.50 24.34
CA THR A 31 -10.81 3.44 23.73
C THR A 31 -11.71 3.98 22.62
N SER A 32 -12.47 3.09 22.01
CA SER A 32 -13.44 3.41 20.95
C SER A 32 -14.48 4.46 21.34
N ASP A 33 -14.68 4.72 22.63
CA ASP A 33 -15.67 5.69 23.12
C ASP A 33 -15.24 7.14 22.90
N ASN A 34 -13.91 7.40 22.88
CA ASN A 34 -13.35 8.70 22.52
C ASN A 34 -12.65 8.65 21.15
N LYS A 35 -13.46 8.56 20.08
CA LYS A 35 -12.97 8.45 18.69
C LYS A 35 -11.98 9.55 18.29
N LEU A 36 -12.18 10.78 18.77
CA LEU A 36 -11.28 11.89 18.43
C LEU A 36 -9.91 11.72 19.07
N ALA A 37 -9.85 11.36 20.36
CA ALA A 37 -8.59 11.07 21.03
C ALA A 37 -7.85 9.89 20.39
N GLN A 38 -8.58 8.84 19.99
CA GLN A 38 -8.04 7.70 19.26
C GLN A 38 -7.44 8.12 17.91
N LEU A 39 -8.12 8.98 17.14
CA LEU A 39 -7.60 9.49 15.86
C LEU A 39 -6.34 10.35 16.06
N ILE A 40 -6.31 11.21 17.08
CA ILE A 40 -5.12 12.02 17.39
C ILE A 40 -3.95 11.11 17.76
N GLY A 41 -4.15 10.17 18.67
CA GLY A 41 -3.10 9.24 19.10
C GLY A 41 -2.58 8.39 17.94
N ASN A 42 -3.47 7.82 17.12
CA ASN A 42 -3.08 7.08 15.92
C ASN A 42 -2.27 7.94 14.94
N SER A 43 -2.66 9.21 14.75
CA SER A 43 -1.93 10.15 13.89
C SER A 43 -0.51 10.45 14.42
N ILE A 44 -0.34 10.57 15.74
CA ILE A 44 0.96 10.78 16.36
C ILE A 44 1.86 9.55 16.17
N ILE A 45 1.33 8.34 16.44
CA ILE A 45 2.07 7.09 16.26
C ILE A 45 2.49 6.94 14.79
N GLN A 46 1.57 7.22 13.86
CA GLN A 46 1.80 7.17 12.43
C GLN A 46 2.88 8.19 11.99
N LEU A 47 2.89 9.39 12.55
CA LEU A 47 3.93 10.40 12.30
C LEU A 47 5.31 9.93 12.78
N ILE A 48 5.39 9.36 13.97
CA ILE A 48 6.65 8.86 14.55
C ILE A 48 7.21 7.72 13.69
N SER A 49 6.38 6.71 13.38
CA SER A 49 6.79 5.56 12.59
C SER A 49 7.22 5.95 11.17
N SER A 50 6.48 6.87 10.55
CA SER A 50 6.82 7.37 9.20
C SER A 50 8.04 8.29 9.21
N GLY A 51 8.21 9.09 10.26
CA GLY A 51 9.44 9.89 10.48
C GLY A 51 10.68 9.00 10.54
N TYR A 52 10.56 7.83 11.17
CA TYR A 52 11.62 6.82 11.13
C TYR A 52 11.91 6.33 9.70
N ILE A 53 10.89 6.04 8.89
CA ILE A 53 11.08 5.63 7.49
C ILE A 53 11.77 6.73 6.67
N VAL A 54 11.36 8.00 6.85
CA VAL A 54 12.02 9.15 6.20
C VAL A 54 13.49 9.25 6.59
N TYR A 55 13.82 9.02 7.87
CA TYR A 55 15.21 8.97 8.33
C TYR A 55 16.02 7.86 7.63
N ILE A 56 15.45 6.66 7.54
CA ILE A 56 16.09 5.51 6.85
C ILE A 56 16.33 5.81 5.37
N ILE A 57 15.34 6.39 4.69
CA ILE A 57 15.47 6.77 3.28
C ILE A 57 16.63 7.75 3.10
N LYS A 58 16.63 8.84 3.86
CA LYS A 58 17.68 9.88 3.75
C LYS A 58 19.08 9.33 4.01
N LYS A 59 19.20 8.32 4.89
CA LYS A 59 20.50 7.77 5.30
C LYS A 59 21.02 6.69 4.34
N PHE A 60 20.14 5.86 3.74
CA PHE A 60 20.55 4.62 3.08
C PHE A 60 20.10 4.50 1.62
N TYR A 61 19.15 5.32 1.16
CA TYR A 61 18.57 5.17 -0.18
C TYR A 61 18.64 6.44 -1.01
N LYS A 62 18.81 6.25 -2.32
CA LYS A 62 18.47 7.29 -3.31
C LYS A 62 17.01 7.13 -3.69
N LEU A 63 16.28 8.23 -3.88
CA LEU A 63 14.85 8.21 -4.21
C LEU A 63 14.55 7.38 -5.46
N GLU A 64 15.42 7.42 -6.46
CA GLU A 64 15.28 6.62 -7.69
C GLU A 64 15.28 5.11 -7.41
N ASN A 65 16.08 4.65 -6.42
CA ASN A 65 16.22 3.24 -6.06
C ASN A 65 15.01 2.69 -5.30
N ILE A 66 14.22 3.59 -4.69
CA ILE A 66 12.99 3.24 -3.96
C ILE A 66 11.73 3.61 -4.75
N GLY A 67 11.82 3.68 -6.07
CA GLY A 67 10.66 3.79 -6.93
C GLY A 67 10.12 5.22 -7.13
N PHE A 68 10.96 6.25 -7.00
CA PHE A 68 10.63 7.63 -7.41
C PHE A 68 11.32 8.02 -8.73
N SER A 69 11.39 7.08 -9.68
CA SER A 69 11.93 7.33 -11.01
C SER A 69 10.91 8.08 -11.88
N LYS A 70 11.40 8.76 -12.93
CA LYS A 70 10.50 9.40 -13.91
C LYS A 70 9.62 8.36 -14.60
N ILE A 71 8.31 8.57 -14.59
CA ILE A 71 7.37 7.70 -15.29
C ILE A 71 7.43 8.01 -16.79
N LYS A 72 7.47 6.96 -17.62
CA LYS A 72 7.31 7.10 -19.07
C LYS A 72 5.82 7.22 -19.40
N ASN A 73 5.45 8.16 -20.26
CA ASN A 73 4.05 8.46 -20.58
C ASN A 73 3.28 7.23 -21.12
N ASP A 74 3.92 6.38 -21.92
CA ASP A 74 3.35 5.15 -22.44
C ASP A 74 2.95 4.14 -21.36
N LYS A 75 3.53 4.24 -20.17
CA LYS A 75 3.23 3.36 -19.04
C LYS A 75 2.08 3.85 -18.17
N LEU A 76 1.75 5.15 -18.20
CA LEU A 76 0.65 5.71 -17.41
C LEU A 76 -0.70 5.11 -17.78
N VAL A 77 -0.87 4.61 -19.00
CA VAL A 77 -2.09 3.93 -19.44
C VAL A 77 -2.46 2.74 -18.52
N TRP A 78 -1.48 2.09 -17.90
CA TRP A 78 -1.71 0.99 -16.97
C TRP A 78 -2.30 1.42 -15.63
N PHE A 79 -2.24 2.71 -15.32
CA PHE A 79 -2.88 3.29 -14.13
C PHE A 79 -4.33 3.73 -14.38
N VAL A 80 -4.73 3.93 -15.64
CA VAL A 80 -6.07 4.39 -16.02
C VAL A 80 -7.20 3.53 -15.43
N PRO A 81 -7.15 2.19 -15.43
CA PRO A 81 -8.19 1.37 -14.82
C PRO A 81 -8.42 1.66 -13.33
N TYR A 82 -7.36 2.03 -12.60
CA TYR A 82 -7.45 2.40 -11.18
C TYR A 82 -8.17 3.73 -10.96
N ILE A 83 -8.01 4.68 -11.89
CA ILE A 83 -8.77 5.93 -11.88
C ILE A 83 -10.27 5.62 -12.05
N PHE A 84 -10.63 4.73 -12.98
CA PHE A 84 -12.02 4.32 -13.20
C PHE A 84 -12.64 3.61 -11.98
N ILE A 85 -11.85 2.88 -11.19
CA ILE A 85 -12.32 2.28 -9.93
C ILE A 85 -12.55 3.37 -8.87
N LEU A 86 -11.70 4.41 -8.83
CA LEU A 86 -11.79 5.47 -7.82
C LEU A 86 -12.97 6.42 -8.06
N ILE A 87 -13.34 6.68 -9.33
CA ILE A 87 -14.43 7.60 -9.69
C ILE A 87 -15.76 7.27 -8.99
N PRO A 88 -16.31 6.05 -9.07
CA PRO A 88 -17.58 5.73 -8.41
C PRO A 88 -17.49 5.81 -6.89
N MET A 89 -16.34 5.49 -6.30
CA MET A 89 -16.09 5.63 -4.87
C MET A 89 -16.14 7.11 -4.47
N LEU A 90 -15.43 7.96 -5.21
CA LEU A 90 -15.37 9.40 -4.98
C LEU A 90 -16.76 10.05 -5.19
N TYR A 91 -17.46 9.68 -6.26
CA TYR A 91 -18.82 10.16 -6.52
C TYR A 91 -19.76 9.85 -5.34
N LYS A 92 -19.75 8.60 -4.85
CA LYS A 92 -20.62 8.18 -3.74
C LYS A 92 -20.24 8.86 -2.41
N PHE A 93 -18.97 9.10 -2.21
CA PHE A 93 -18.46 9.86 -1.07
C PHE A 93 -18.94 11.32 -1.10
N ILE A 94 -18.78 12.01 -2.23
CA ILE A 94 -19.23 13.41 -2.41
C ILE A 94 -20.75 13.51 -2.29
N GLU A 95 -21.51 12.60 -2.90
CA GLU A 95 -22.97 12.51 -2.76
C GLU A 95 -23.38 12.37 -1.28
N GLY A 96 -22.67 11.51 -0.56
CA GLY A 96 -22.89 11.29 0.87
C GLY A 96 -22.59 12.52 1.71
N ILE A 97 -21.51 13.25 1.42
CA ILE A 97 -21.19 14.53 2.07
C ILE A 97 -22.35 15.51 1.85
N TYR A 98 -22.76 15.71 0.60
CA TYR A 98 -23.84 16.65 0.27
C TYR A 98 -25.15 16.35 1.01
N LYS A 99 -25.52 15.06 1.08
CA LYS A 99 -26.76 14.62 1.78
C LYS A 99 -26.70 14.77 3.29
N ASN A 100 -25.52 14.73 3.89
CA ASN A 100 -25.34 14.73 5.34
C ASN A 100 -24.71 16.01 5.89
N ILE A 101 -24.49 17.03 5.07
CA ILE A 101 -23.71 18.23 5.44
C ILE A 101 -24.30 18.96 6.65
N SER A 102 -25.64 18.94 6.84
CA SER A 102 -26.33 19.56 7.97
C SER A 102 -26.05 18.86 9.31
N TYR A 103 -25.56 17.64 9.31
CA TYR A 103 -25.23 16.88 10.52
C TYR A 103 -23.75 17.01 10.92
N PHE A 104 -22.93 17.72 10.12
CA PHE A 104 -21.52 17.85 10.40
C PHE A 104 -21.27 18.92 11.44
N ASN A 105 -20.64 18.51 12.55
CA ASN A 105 -20.16 19.37 13.60
C ASN A 105 -18.61 19.52 13.51
N SER A 106 -18.06 20.39 14.37
CA SER A 106 -16.61 20.63 14.43
C SER A 106 -15.80 19.36 14.69
N THR A 107 -16.31 18.43 15.50
CA THR A 107 -15.64 17.16 15.80
C THR A 107 -15.51 16.29 14.57
N ILE A 108 -16.57 16.19 13.75
CA ILE A 108 -16.53 15.44 12.48
C ILE A 108 -15.54 16.09 11.51
N LEU A 109 -15.55 17.43 11.39
CA LEU A 109 -14.63 18.14 10.50
C LEU A 109 -13.16 17.93 10.91
N ILE A 110 -12.85 18.04 12.20
CA ILE A 110 -11.50 17.76 12.73
C ILE A 110 -11.12 16.30 12.44
N SER A 111 -12.04 15.35 12.65
CA SER A 111 -11.81 13.94 12.39
C SER A 111 -11.48 13.67 10.91
N ILE A 112 -12.18 14.32 9.97
CA ILE A 112 -11.91 14.20 8.52
C ILE A 112 -10.50 14.69 8.18
N VAL A 113 -10.08 15.82 8.74
CA VAL A 113 -8.72 16.36 8.53
C VAL A 113 -7.65 15.39 9.08
N LEU A 114 -7.86 14.88 10.29
CA LEU A 114 -6.93 13.89 10.89
C LEU A 114 -6.88 12.58 10.08
N ILE A 115 -8.03 12.09 9.62
CA ILE A 115 -8.10 10.91 8.75
C ILE A 115 -7.35 11.16 7.44
N PHE A 116 -7.53 12.33 6.82
CA PHE A 116 -6.81 12.66 5.58
C PHE A 116 -5.30 12.67 5.80
N ILE A 117 -4.82 13.37 6.82
CA ILE A 117 -3.39 13.42 7.18
C ILE A 117 -2.87 12.00 7.46
N GLY A 118 -3.57 11.22 8.28
CA GLY A 118 -3.20 9.86 8.63
C GLY A 118 -3.12 8.94 7.40
N THR A 119 -4.09 9.02 6.49
CA THR A 119 -4.10 8.20 5.27
C THR A 119 -3.03 8.62 4.26
N VAL A 120 -2.70 9.91 4.17
CA VAL A 120 -1.53 10.37 3.37
C VAL A 120 -0.25 9.75 3.93
N ILE A 121 -0.02 9.89 5.22
CA ILE A 121 1.20 9.40 5.87
C ILE A 121 1.30 7.87 5.73
N ALA A 122 0.22 7.14 6.02
CA ALA A 122 0.17 5.67 5.89
C ALA A 122 0.39 5.23 4.45
N GLY A 123 -0.38 5.76 3.50
CA GLY A 123 -0.31 5.37 2.10
C GLY A 123 1.08 5.56 1.50
N PHE A 124 1.76 6.66 1.84
CA PHE A 124 3.15 6.87 1.40
C PHE A 124 4.13 5.95 2.10
N SER A 125 4.08 5.83 3.43
CA SER A 125 5.02 5.00 4.20
C SER A 125 4.96 3.54 3.80
N GLU A 126 3.77 2.99 3.65
CA GLU A 126 3.54 1.60 3.30
C GLU A 126 3.98 1.30 1.87
N GLU A 127 3.68 2.17 0.88
CA GLU A 127 4.17 1.98 -0.48
C GLU A 127 5.69 2.10 -0.56
N ILE A 128 6.30 3.03 0.18
CA ILE A 128 7.75 3.15 0.27
C ILE A 128 8.36 1.87 0.86
N MET A 129 7.84 1.35 1.96
CA MET A 129 8.39 0.16 2.60
C MET A 129 8.29 -1.08 1.70
N PHE A 130 7.10 -1.35 1.15
CA PHE A 130 6.87 -2.62 0.47
C PHE A 130 7.21 -2.57 -1.02
N ARG A 131 6.87 -1.50 -1.74
CA ARG A 131 7.15 -1.39 -3.19
C ARG A 131 8.45 -0.65 -3.45
N GLY A 132 8.74 0.36 -2.63
CA GLY A 132 9.98 1.12 -2.71
C GLY A 132 11.18 0.31 -2.23
N MET A 133 11.22 -0.05 -0.96
CA MET A 133 12.39 -0.66 -0.34
C MET A 133 12.41 -2.18 -0.57
N LEU A 134 11.42 -2.93 -0.08
CA LEU A 134 11.45 -4.40 -0.07
C LEU A 134 11.45 -4.99 -1.49
N LEU A 135 10.47 -4.64 -2.32
CA LEU A 135 10.36 -5.16 -3.69
C LEU A 135 11.59 -4.81 -4.53
N ASN A 136 12.05 -3.55 -4.50
CA ASN A 136 13.20 -3.11 -5.29
C ASN A 136 14.50 -3.78 -4.85
N THR A 137 14.66 -4.05 -3.56
CA THR A 137 15.83 -4.78 -3.05
C THR A 137 15.78 -6.27 -3.41
N LEU A 138 14.59 -6.89 -3.39
CA LEU A 138 14.42 -8.31 -3.71
C LEU A 138 14.53 -8.60 -5.19
N LYS A 139 13.95 -7.77 -6.08
CA LYS A 139 13.94 -8.01 -7.54
C LYS A 139 15.32 -8.16 -8.18
N GLY A 140 16.36 -7.66 -7.54
CA GLY A 140 17.74 -7.82 -7.99
C GLY A 140 18.48 -9.05 -7.42
N LYS A 141 17.84 -9.75 -6.46
CA LYS A 141 18.51 -10.84 -5.70
C LYS A 141 17.82 -12.19 -5.84
N ILE A 142 16.53 -12.21 -6.12
CA ILE A 142 15.73 -13.42 -6.31
C ILE A 142 14.90 -13.32 -7.58
N HIS A 143 14.22 -14.41 -7.92
CA HIS A 143 13.29 -14.42 -9.05
C HIS A 143 12.19 -13.35 -8.87
N LEU A 144 11.89 -12.59 -9.95
CA LEU A 144 10.98 -11.45 -9.89
C LEU A 144 9.62 -11.80 -9.29
N ILE A 145 9.02 -12.93 -9.70
CA ILE A 145 7.71 -13.35 -9.21
C ILE A 145 7.76 -13.65 -7.70
N SER A 146 8.83 -14.26 -7.21
CA SER A 146 9.03 -14.49 -5.77
C SER A 146 9.15 -13.16 -5.01
N ALA A 147 9.90 -12.18 -5.56
CA ALA A 147 10.00 -10.85 -4.97
C ALA A 147 8.62 -10.15 -4.90
N MET A 148 7.82 -10.26 -5.96
CA MET A 148 6.46 -9.72 -6.02
C MET A 148 5.55 -10.37 -4.96
N ILE A 149 5.59 -11.69 -4.83
CA ILE A 149 4.79 -12.43 -3.83
C ILE A 149 5.20 -12.02 -2.42
N ILE A 150 6.49 -12.00 -2.10
CA ILE A 150 7.01 -11.62 -0.78
C ILE A 150 6.59 -10.18 -0.42
N SER A 151 6.70 -9.24 -1.35
CA SER A 151 6.28 -7.86 -1.13
C SER A 151 4.78 -7.75 -0.88
N SER A 152 3.94 -8.47 -1.63
CA SER A 152 2.49 -8.48 -1.46
C SER A 152 2.07 -9.10 -0.13
N LEU A 153 2.62 -10.26 0.20
CA LEU A 153 2.30 -10.97 1.45
C LEU A 153 2.81 -10.20 2.67
N GLY A 154 4.02 -9.65 2.62
CA GLY A 154 4.56 -8.82 3.69
C GLY A 154 3.67 -7.63 4.00
N PHE A 155 3.21 -6.91 2.96
CA PHE A 155 2.25 -5.83 3.09
C PHE A 155 0.92 -6.28 3.72
N SER A 156 0.44 -7.45 3.35
CA SER A 156 -0.84 -7.96 3.87
C SER A 156 -0.74 -8.37 5.33
N VAL A 157 0.30 -9.13 5.66
CA VAL A 157 0.51 -9.71 7.00
C VAL A 157 0.74 -8.62 8.06
N MET A 158 1.36 -7.49 7.70
CA MET A 158 1.54 -6.37 8.65
C MET A 158 0.20 -5.90 9.26
N HIS A 159 -0.92 -6.01 8.52
CA HIS A 159 -2.23 -5.58 9.02
C HIS A 159 -2.79 -6.44 10.16
N ILE A 160 -2.16 -7.59 10.49
CA ILE A 160 -2.50 -8.36 11.69
C ILE A 160 -2.24 -7.56 12.96
N THR A 161 -1.29 -6.62 12.94
CA THR A 161 -0.93 -5.77 14.08
C THR A 161 -2.06 -4.87 14.56
N THR A 162 -3.11 -4.70 13.74
CA THR A 162 -4.35 -3.99 14.15
C THR A 162 -5.06 -4.60 15.36
N ILE A 163 -4.72 -5.85 15.74
CA ILE A 163 -5.17 -6.46 17.01
C ILE A 163 -4.72 -5.59 18.20
N PHE A 164 -3.50 -5.08 18.17
CA PHE A 164 -2.97 -4.21 19.22
C PHE A 164 -3.63 -2.83 19.28
N ALA A 165 -4.34 -2.45 18.20
CA ALA A 165 -5.18 -1.25 18.14
C ALA A 165 -6.66 -1.54 18.53
N GLY A 166 -6.93 -2.65 19.23
CA GLY A 166 -8.23 -3.01 19.77
C GLY A 166 -9.17 -3.75 18.81
N LYS A 167 -8.70 -4.18 17.62
CA LYS A 167 -9.51 -5.02 16.74
C LYS A 167 -9.53 -6.47 17.22
N THR A 168 -10.67 -7.14 17.02
CA THR A 168 -10.76 -8.60 17.22
C THR A 168 -9.89 -9.33 16.18
N LEU A 169 -9.53 -10.59 16.48
CA LEU A 169 -8.78 -11.43 15.54
C LEU A 169 -9.49 -11.54 14.18
N ILE A 170 -10.81 -11.68 14.18
CA ILE A 170 -11.60 -11.78 12.95
C ILE A 170 -11.50 -10.47 12.13
N GLN A 171 -11.62 -9.32 12.79
CA GLN A 171 -11.47 -8.02 12.12
C GLN A 171 -10.05 -7.82 11.56
N ALA A 172 -9.02 -8.25 12.27
CA ALA A 172 -7.65 -8.19 11.80
C ALA A 172 -7.42 -9.12 10.60
N LEU A 173 -7.96 -10.35 10.62
CA LEU A 173 -7.89 -11.27 9.47
C LEU A 173 -8.63 -10.72 8.24
N VAL A 174 -9.80 -10.11 8.43
CA VAL A 174 -10.51 -9.40 7.34
C VAL A 174 -9.66 -8.28 6.77
N ASN A 175 -8.96 -7.51 7.61
CA ASN A 175 -8.01 -6.49 7.13
C ASN A 175 -6.85 -7.09 6.33
N VAL A 176 -6.26 -8.19 6.79
CA VAL A 176 -5.20 -8.92 6.06
C VAL A 176 -5.70 -9.33 4.68
N ILE A 177 -6.89 -9.90 4.57
CA ILE A 177 -7.49 -10.32 3.29
C ILE A 177 -7.74 -9.10 2.40
N ALA A 178 -8.36 -8.05 2.90
CA ALA A 178 -8.63 -6.83 2.14
C ALA A 178 -7.33 -6.16 1.64
N SER A 179 -6.32 -6.08 2.51
CA SER A 179 -5.01 -5.55 2.16
C SER A 179 -4.26 -6.44 1.17
N SER A 180 -4.49 -7.77 1.19
CA SER A 180 -3.93 -8.69 0.21
C SER A 180 -4.38 -8.35 -1.20
N LEU A 181 -5.66 -8.02 -1.40
CA LEU A 181 -6.19 -7.64 -2.71
C LEU A 181 -5.47 -6.39 -3.26
N LEU A 182 -5.27 -5.39 -2.42
CA LEU A 182 -4.54 -4.18 -2.77
C LEU A 182 -3.04 -4.48 -2.96
N GLY A 183 -2.47 -5.31 -2.10
CA GLY A 183 -1.08 -5.75 -2.16
C GLY A 183 -0.74 -6.40 -3.49
N PHE A 184 -1.54 -7.36 -3.91
CA PHE A 184 -1.37 -8.06 -5.18
C PHE A 184 -1.65 -7.17 -6.41
N ALA A 185 -2.55 -6.19 -6.29
CA ALA A 185 -2.84 -5.26 -7.37
C ALA A 185 -1.69 -4.28 -7.62
N PHE A 186 -1.07 -3.76 -6.57
CA PHE A 186 -0.06 -2.69 -6.67
C PHE A 186 1.32 -3.18 -7.07
N VAL A 187 1.71 -4.41 -6.72
CA VAL A 187 3.05 -4.90 -7.02
C VAL A 187 3.33 -4.96 -8.53
N PRO A 188 2.49 -5.55 -9.39
CA PRO A 188 2.74 -5.51 -10.82
C PRO A 188 2.72 -4.09 -11.39
N LEU A 189 1.86 -3.22 -10.86
CA LEU A 189 1.79 -1.83 -11.28
C LEU A 189 3.07 -1.06 -10.93
N ALA A 190 3.63 -1.28 -9.73
CA ALA A 190 4.92 -0.72 -9.32
C ALA A 190 6.06 -1.12 -10.27
N ILE A 191 6.08 -2.38 -10.71
CA ILE A 191 7.07 -2.88 -11.67
C ILE A 191 6.88 -2.22 -13.06
N ILE A 192 5.64 -2.09 -13.52
CA ILE A 192 5.35 -1.51 -14.84
C ILE A 192 5.67 -0.02 -14.88
N LEU A 193 5.20 0.73 -13.88
CA LEU A 193 5.40 2.18 -13.81
C LEU A 193 6.85 2.54 -13.42
N ASN A 194 7.52 1.67 -12.69
CA ASN A 194 8.81 1.95 -12.03
C ASN A 194 8.74 3.23 -11.17
N ASN A 195 7.55 3.49 -10.64
CA ASN A 195 7.27 4.63 -9.77
C ASN A 195 6.13 4.28 -8.81
N ILE A 196 6.29 4.61 -7.54
CA ILE A 196 5.32 4.31 -6.48
C ILE A 196 4.36 5.46 -6.19
N LEU A 197 4.62 6.66 -6.70
CA LEU A 197 3.82 7.84 -6.41
C LEU A 197 2.33 7.69 -6.81
N PRO A 198 1.98 7.19 -8.03
CA PRO A 198 0.58 6.95 -8.37
C PRO A 198 -0.10 5.95 -7.44
N LEU A 199 0.65 4.92 -6.98
CA LEU A 199 0.14 3.92 -6.05
C LEU A 199 -0.14 4.53 -4.68
N ALA A 200 0.80 5.32 -4.15
CA ALA A 200 0.65 6.00 -2.86
C ALA A 200 -0.54 6.98 -2.87
N ILE A 201 -0.73 7.72 -3.98
CA ILE A 201 -1.90 8.61 -4.14
C ILE A 201 -3.20 7.81 -4.16
N PHE A 202 -3.26 6.74 -4.96
CA PHE A 202 -4.47 5.90 -5.02
C PHE A 202 -4.75 5.27 -3.65
N HIS A 203 -3.74 4.72 -2.99
CA HIS A 203 -3.83 4.11 -1.66
C HIS A 203 -4.38 5.10 -0.62
N THR A 204 -3.81 6.30 -0.60
CA THR A 204 -4.29 7.41 0.25
C THR A 204 -5.77 7.70 0.01
N LEU A 205 -6.17 7.93 -1.25
CA LEU A 205 -7.55 8.29 -1.59
C LEU A 205 -8.52 7.14 -1.30
N TRP A 206 -8.13 5.91 -1.60
CA TRP A 206 -8.93 4.72 -1.32
C TRP A 206 -9.21 4.57 0.17
N ASN A 207 -8.17 4.61 1.01
CA ASN A 207 -8.30 4.50 2.44
C ASN A 207 -9.05 5.70 3.05
N PHE A 208 -8.75 6.92 2.56
CA PHE A 208 -9.45 8.12 3.00
C PHE A 208 -10.96 8.03 2.77
N ILE A 209 -11.38 7.66 1.56
CA ILE A 209 -12.81 7.53 1.23
C ILE A 209 -13.48 6.50 2.15
N ILE A 210 -12.84 5.34 2.38
CA ILE A 210 -13.42 4.27 3.21
C ILE A 210 -13.55 4.73 4.67
N ILE A 211 -12.47 5.26 5.26
CA ILE A 211 -12.42 5.61 6.68
C ILE A 211 -13.29 6.85 6.95
N ALA A 212 -13.18 7.89 6.12
CA ALA A 212 -13.98 9.09 6.25
C ALA A 212 -15.49 8.80 6.07
N SER A 213 -15.86 7.98 5.08
CA SER A 213 -17.25 7.55 4.89
C SER A 213 -17.80 6.86 6.13
N SER A 214 -17.04 5.94 6.74
CA SER A 214 -17.45 5.28 7.97
C SER A 214 -17.63 6.26 9.13
N THR A 215 -16.72 7.23 9.28
CA THR A 215 -16.77 8.26 10.33
C THR A 215 -17.98 9.20 10.15
N MET A 216 -18.34 9.50 8.92
CA MET A 216 -19.45 10.40 8.56
C MET A 216 -20.80 9.67 8.43
N GLY A 217 -20.85 8.35 8.65
CA GLY A 217 -22.08 7.55 8.46
C GLY A 217 -22.51 7.40 7.00
N ILE A 218 -21.60 7.62 6.04
CA ILE A 218 -21.88 7.49 4.61
C ILE A 218 -21.75 6.02 4.19
N ASN A 219 -22.83 5.45 3.65
CA ASN A 219 -22.81 4.06 3.19
C ASN A 219 -22.27 3.94 1.76
N ILE A 220 -21.04 3.46 1.64
CA ILE A 220 -20.37 3.17 0.36
C ILE A 220 -20.27 1.66 0.04
N SER A 221 -20.89 0.80 0.86
CA SER A 221 -20.71 -0.68 0.80
C SER A 221 -20.98 -1.26 -0.59
N LYS A 222 -22.08 -0.84 -1.26
CA LYS A 222 -22.45 -1.35 -2.58
C LYS A 222 -21.38 -1.02 -3.64
N VAL A 223 -20.86 0.22 -3.62
CA VAL A 223 -19.83 0.66 -4.57
C VAL A 223 -18.51 -0.04 -4.28
N TYR A 224 -18.15 -0.17 -3.00
CA TYR A 224 -16.96 -0.90 -2.58
C TYR A 224 -16.99 -2.36 -3.04
N LEU A 225 -18.14 -3.06 -2.86
CA LEU A 225 -18.33 -4.44 -3.33
C LEU A 225 -18.28 -4.55 -4.85
N PHE A 226 -18.68 -3.52 -5.58
CA PHE A 226 -18.58 -3.49 -7.05
C PHE A 226 -17.13 -3.26 -7.52
N CYS A 227 -16.40 -2.37 -6.86
CA CYS A 227 -15.03 -2.01 -7.24
C CYS A 227 -13.99 -3.11 -6.98
N ASN A 228 -14.16 -3.91 -5.93
CA ASN A 228 -13.19 -4.95 -5.57
C ASN A 228 -13.02 -6.06 -6.62
N PRO A 229 -14.07 -6.66 -7.20
CA PRO A 229 -13.92 -7.63 -8.29
C PRO A 229 -13.19 -7.06 -9.50
N ILE A 230 -13.44 -5.80 -9.84
CA ILE A 230 -12.74 -5.11 -10.95
C ILE A 230 -11.25 -5.00 -10.63
N ASN A 231 -10.90 -4.62 -9.40
CA ASN A 231 -9.51 -4.55 -8.94
C ASN A 231 -8.81 -5.91 -9.04
N ILE A 232 -9.49 -7.00 -8.66
CA ILE A 232 -8.98 -8.39 -8.79
C ILE A 232 -8.71 -8.73 -10.26
N ILE A 233 -9.64 -8.44 -11.15
CA ILE A 233 -9.51 -8.73 -12.60
C ILE A 233 -8.31 -7.98 -13.16
N ILE A 234 -8.18 -6.68 -12.87
CA ILE A 234 -7.04 -5.87 -13.31
C ILE A 234 -5.73 -6.45 -12.77
N SER A 235 -5.71 -6.84 -11.51
CA SER A 235 -4.55 -7.47 -10.86
C SER A 235 -4.12 -8.74 -11.61
N ILE A 236 -5.05 -9.65 -11.90
CA ILE A 236 -4.78 -10.89 -12.64
C ILE A 236 -4.21 -10.60 -14.03
N ILE A 237 -4.75 -9.61 -14.73
CA ILE A 237 -4.25 -9.19 -16.05
C ILE A 237 -2.81 -8.72 -15.95
N LEU A 238 -2.51 -7.81 -15.00
CA LEU A 238 -1.17 -7.26 -14.82
C LEU A 238 -0.15 -8.33 -14.41
N TRP A 239 -0.50 -9.25 -13.50
CA TRP A 239 0.34 -10.39 -13.15
C TRP A 239 0.65 -11.27 -14.35
N THR A 240 -0.38 -11.58 -15.14
CA THR A 240 -0.23 -12.40 -16.37
C THR A 240 0.73 -11.75 -17.36
N ILE A 241 0.65 -10.44 -17.55
CA ILE A 241 1.54 -9.69 -18.43
C ILE A 241 3.00 -9.80 -17.95
N ILE A 242 3.25 -9.61 -16.65
CA ILE A 242 4.60 -9.68 -16.10
C ILE A 242 5.15 -11.09 -16.19
N ILE A 243 4.37 -12.11 -15.85
CA ILE A 243 4.78 -13.52 -15.93
C ILE A 243 5.16 -13.89 -17.37
N LYS A 244 4.32 -13.53 -18.35
CA LYS A 244 4.62 -13.79 -19.78
C LYS A 244 5.90 -13.06 -20.23
N LYS A 245 6.07 -11.81 -19.83
CA LYS A 245 7.25 -11.01 -20.18
C LYS A 245 8.52 -11.58 -19.61
N GLN A 246 8.49 -12.08 -18.38
CA GLN A 246 9.64 -12.71 -17.74
C GLN A 246 10.00 -14.05 -18.37
N LYS A 247 9.01 -14.91 -18.67
CA LYS A 247 9.25 -16.18 -19.39
C LYS A 247 9.95 -15.94 -20.74
N LYS A 248 9.50 -14.93 -21.50
CA LYS A 248 10.11 -14.57 -22.79
C LYS A 248 11.56 -14.10 -22.62
N SER A 249 11.85 -13.30 -21.61
CA SER A 249 13.22 -12.84 -21.31
C SER A 249 14.15 -13.98 -20.92
N THR A 250 13.70 -14.90 -20.09
CA THR A 250 14.47 -16.08 -19.67
C THR A 250 14.76 -17.00 -20.85
N PHE A 251 13.77 -17.25 -21.72
CA PHE A 251 13.93 -18.05 -22.92
C PHE A 251 14.95 -17.44 -23.90
N SER A 252 14.90 -16.12 -24.10
CA SER A 252 15.86 -15.39 -24.94
C SER A 252 17.29 -15.48 -24.42
N LYS A 253 17.48 -15.32 -23.09
CA LYS A 253 18.81 -15.46 -22.46
C LYS A 253 19.37 -16.88 -22.62
N ASN A 254 18.54 -17.90 -22.38
CA ASN A 254 18.99 -19.31 -22.53
C ASN A 254 19.36 -19.64 -23.97
N LYS A 255 18.65 -19.08 -24.96
CA LYS A 255 18.96 -19.25 -26.38
C LYS A 255 20.31 -18.60 -26.75
N LEU A 256 20.59 -17.40 -26.22
CA LEU A 256 21.88 -16.73 -26.45
C LEU A 256 23.03 -17.51 -25.83
N VAL A 257 22.90 -17.96 -24.58
CA VAL A 257 23.93 -18.76 -23.89
C VAL A 257 24.16 -20.09 -24.61
N PHE A 258 23.13 -20.73 -25.15
CA PHE A 258 23.24 -21.96 -25.92
C PHE A 258 23.98 -21.72 -27.25
N SER A 259 23.68 -20.62 -27.96
CA SER A 259 24.39 -20.27 -29.21
C SER A 259 25.87 -19.92 -28.98
N GLU A 260 26.20 -19.20 -27.91
CA GLU A 260 27.57 -18.89 -27.54
C GLU A 260 28.38 -20.17 -27.19
N LYS A 261 27.77 -21.10 -26.45
CA LYS A 261 28.41 -22.39 -26.16
C LYS A 261 28.63 -23.23 -27.42
N LEU A 262 27.70 -23.21 -28.38
CA LEU A 262 27.86 -23.93 -29.64
C LEU A 262 28.97 -23.32 -30.50
N ILE A 263 29.07 -21.99 -30.56
CA ILE A 263 30.12 -21.28 -31.30
C ILE A 263 31.51 -21.55 -30.68
N ASN A 264 31.60 -21.63 -29.36
CA ASN A 264 32.89 -21.89 -28.65
C ASN A 264 33.26 -23.37 -28.61
N SER A 265 32.42 -24.28 -29.11
CA SER A 265 32.68 -25.72 -29.22
C SER A 265 33.07 -26.17 -30.63
N ILE A 266 33.10 -25.27 -31.60
CA ILE A 266 33.59 -25.45 -32.96
C ILE A 266 34.97 -24.80 -33.07
#